data_1c34d74f97e553bc555f6bf7a7de66d4
#
_entry.id   1c34d74f97e553bc555f6bf7a7de66d4
#
_cell.length_a   1.000
_cell.length_b   1.000
_cell.length_c   1.000
_cell.angle_alpha   90.00
_cell.angle_beta   90.00
_cell.angle_gamma   90.00
#
_symmetry.space_group_name_H-M   'P 1'
#
loop_
_entity.id
_entity.type
_entity.pdbx_description
1 polymer ?
#
loop_
_entity_poly.entity_id
_entity_poly.type
_entity_poly.pdbx_seq_one_letter_code
_entity_poly.pdbx_strand_id
1 'polypeptide(L)'
;ALPFATGLKLANPELKVVVLSGDGDIAGIGGNHFIHAARRNLEITVICVNNFNYGMTGGQVGPTTPHEARAVTSQYGNFEYPFNLPYLATASGASFVARWTVLHARQLEWTLREALVHPGFSFVEVIAPCSTAYARWNPEGRGLDPEKLGRRGLEIMKYYQKVGKTVHGTHPKDAHVKVNEKGEIIEIIEGKFLDDPRPDLKAAIGRQTAQAEKLWQAEKNTLESRPQLPSRTSTIARTEVQLGGFGGQGIISAGRIIGQAAAIYDKLEACFTQSYGPEARGGAAGSQVIISSDPIHHPHLIQPTSMIIMSQGAFAKYVPSLSPGGVLLIDEGMVALPPDHRPDITTYGIPATQIAEQAGSS
;
A
#
# COMPACT_ATOMS: atom_id res chain seq x y z
N ALA A 1 0.63 13.01 9.20
CA ALA A 1 -0.78 12.90 9.64
C ALA A 1 -1.52 11.75 8.95
N LEU A 2 -1.45 11.62 7.61
CA LEU A 2 -2.25 10.63 6.84
C LEU A 2 -2.02 9.15 7.21
N PRO A 3 -0.78 8.66 7.45
CA PRO A 3 -0.59 7.28 7.87
C PRO A 3 -1.28 6.96 9.21
N PHE A 4 -1.19 7.91 10.16
CA PHE A 4 -1.88 7.78 11.45
C PHE A 4 -3.40 7.76 11.27
N ALA A 5 -3.96 8.70 10.49
CA ALA A 5 -5.38 8.76 10.17
C ALA A 5 -5.87 7.46 9.48
N THR A 6 -5.07 6.90 8.59
CA THR A 6 -5.32 5.61 7.95
C THR A 6 -5.43 4.48 8.98
N GLY A 7 -4.47 4.38 9.89
CA GLY A 7 -4.48 3.39 10.98
C GLY A 7 -5.70 3.56 11.90
N LEU A 8 -5.99 4.79 12.28
CA LEU A 8 -7.14 5.12 13.13
C LEU A 8 -8.47 4.71 12.49
N LYS A 9 -8.67 5.04 11.20
CA LYS A 9 -9.89 4.68 10.46
C LYS A 9 -10.04 3.17 10.27
N LEU A 10 -8.94 2.46 10.03
CA LEU A 10 -8.97 0.99 9.91
C LEU A 10 -9.23 0.30 11.25
N ALA A 11 -8.66 0.81 12.35
CA ALA A 11 -8.87 0.26 13.69
C ALA A 11 -10.29 0.51 14.21
N ASN A 12 -10.87 1.68 13.92
CA ASN A 12 -12.25 2.00 14.27
C ASN A 12 -12.96 2.66 13.09
N PRO A 13 -13.64 1.86 12.25
CA PRO A 13 -14.32 2.34 11.05
C PRO A 13 -15.50 3.30 11.32
N GLU A 14 -16.03 3.35 12.53
CA GLU A 14 -17.16 4.25 12.87
C GLU A 14 -16.72 5.70 13.08
N LEU A 15 -15.42 5.93 13.26
CA LEU A 15 -14.90 7.29 13.43
C LEU A 15 -15.03 8.11 12.14
N LYS A 16 -15.45 9.35 12.28
CA LYS A 16 -15.29 10.37 11.25
C LYS A 16 -13.89 10.99 11.41
N VAL A 17 -12.99 10.64 10.49
CA VAL A 17 -11.58 11.05 10.56
C VAL A 17 -11.34 12.24 9.65
N VAL A 18 -10.87 13.33 10.23
CA VAL A 18 -10.54 14.56 9.51
C VAL A 18 -9.05 14.86 9.68
N VAL A 19 -8.38 15.14 8.59
CA VAL A 19 -6.99 15.60 8.57
C VAL A 19 -6.95 17.04 8.12
N LEU A 20 -6.51 17.94 8.99
CA LEU A 20 -6.21 19.33 8.66
C LEU A 20 -4.70 19.49 8.52
N SER A 21 -4.23 19.93 7.37
CA SER A 21 -2.80 19.99 7.07
C SER A 21 -2.47 21.09 6.06
N GLY A 22 -1.20 21.50 5.99
CA GLY A 22 -0.71 22.45 5.00
C GLY A 22 -0.38 21.78 3.66
N ASP A 23 -0.26 22.59 2.63
CA ASP A 23 0.15 22.18 1.28
C ASP A 23 1.54 21.55 1.25
N GLY A 24 2.49 22.12 1.98
CA GLY A 24 3.83 21.58 2.12
C GLY A 24 3.87 20.20 2.78
N ASP A 25 3.00 19.97 3.77
CA ASP A 25 2.91 18.68 4.46
C ASP A 25 2.20 17.62 3.61
N ILE A 26 1.18 18.00 2.85
CA ILE A 26 0.39 17.07 2.01
C ILE A 26 1.14 16.72 0.74
N ALA A 27 1.69 17.68 0.04
CA ALA A 27 2.28 17.48 -1.30
C ALA A 27 3.81 17.38 -1.28
N GLY A 28 4.46 17.88 -0.24
CA GLY A 28 5.89 17.69 -0.02
C GLY A 28 6.18 16.32 0.62
N ILE A 29 6.56 16.33 1.89
CA ILE A 29 6.93 15.10 2.63
C ILE A 29 5.79 14.07 2.72
N GLY A 30 4.53 14.52 2.69
CA GLY A 30 3.34 13.66 2.75
C GLY A 30 2.84 13.16 1.40
N GLY A 31 3.42 13.56 0.27
CA GLY A 31 2.89 13.30 -1.07
C GLY A 31 2.61 11.83 -1.35
N ASN A 32 3.54 10.96 -1.02
CA ASN A 32 3.36 9.51 -1.16
C ASN A 32 2.17 8.98 -0.31
N HIS A 33 2.06 9.43 0.92
CA HIS A 33 0.97 9.02 1.81
C HIS A 33 -0.40 9.53 1.34
N PHE A 34 -0.43 10.74 0.78
CA PHE A 34 -1.62 11.33 0.18
C PHE A 34 -2.12 10.49 -1.00
N ILE A 35 -1.25 10.18 -1.96
CA ILE A 35 -1.56 9.33 -3.11
C ILE A 35 -2.12 7.98 -2.66
N HIS A 36 -1.47 7.33 -1.70
CA HIS A 36 -1.91 6.02 -1.24
C HIS A 36 -3.20 6.02 -0.42
N ALA A 37 -3.48 7.06 0.37
CA ALA A 37 -4.74 7.20 1.08
C ALA A 37 -5.91 7.43 0.12
N ALA A 38 -5.72 8.31 -0.88
CA ALA A 38 -6.71 8.56 -1.94
C ALA A 38 -6.98 7.29 -2.76
N ARG A 39 -5.92 6.57 -3.21
CA ARG A 39 -6.04 5.33 -3.97
C ARG A 39 -6.84 4.24 -3.25
N ARG A 40 -6.68 4.15 -1.92
CA ARG A 40 -7.44 3.19 -1.10
C ARG A 40 -8.88 3.60 -0.87
N ASN A 41 -9.25 4.81 -1.24
CA ASN A 41 -10.58 5.39 -1.01
C ASN A 41 -11.08 5.19 0.43
N LEU A 42 -10.19 5.43 1.40
CA LEU A 42 -10.55 5.40 2.82
C LEU A 42 -11.50 6.56 3.12
N GLU A 43 -12.51 6.32 3.96
CA GLU A 43 -13.41 7.38 4.43
C GLU A 43 -12.69 8.32 5.41
N ILE A 44 -11.87 9.20 4.83
CA ILE A 44 -11.09 10.23 5.51
C ILE A 44 -11.32 11.55 4.76
N THR A 45 -11.65 12.60 5.49
CA THR A 45 -11.74 13.95 4.93
C THR A 45 -10.42 14.68 5.14
N VAL A 46 -9.77 15.09 4.06
CA VAL A 46 -8.53 15.88 4.10
C VAL A 46 -8.83 17.32 3.73
N ILE A 47 -8.54 18.24 4.65
CA ILE A 47 -8.63 19.69 4.45
C ILE A 47 -7.20 20.21 4.31
N CYS A 48 -6.84 20.64 3.12
CA CYS A 48 -5.52 21.19 2.81
C CYS A 48 -5.57 22.71 2.79
N VAL A 49 -4.94 23.36 3.75
CA VAL A 49 -4.77 24.81 3.74
C VAL A 49 -3.54 25.14 2.91
N ASN A 50 -3.78 25.63 1.69
CA ASN A 50 -2.72 25.96 0.75
C ASN A 50 -2.32 27.43 0.90
N ASN A 51 -1.15 27.67 1.45
CA ASN A 51 -0.60 29.01 1.67
C ASN A 51 0.52 29.38 0.70
N PHE A 52 0.81 28.51 -0.30
CA PHE A 52 1.79 28.68 -1.37
C PHE A 52 3.26 28.71 -0.92
N ASN A 53 3.60 28.35 0.30
CA ASN A 53 4.98 28.28 0.76
C ASN A 53 5.14 27.48 2.05
N TYR A 54 6.37 27.20 2.45
CA TYR A 54 6.66 26.74 3.81
C TYR A 54 6.70 27.94 4.76
N GLY A 55 5.53 28.37 5.24
CA GLY A 55 5.37 29.59 6.03
C GLY A 55 6.06 29.56 7.39
N MET A 56 5.93 28.45 8.13
CA MET A 56 6.48 28.29 9.49
C MET A 56 8.01 28.42 9.53
N THR A 57 8.73 27.97 8.52
CA THR A 57 10.17 27.99 8.46
C THR A 57 10.76 29.24 7.79
N GLY A 58 9.92 30.21 7.40
CA GLY A 58 10.35 31.51 6.92
C GLY A 58 10.03 31.85 5.48
N GLY A 59 9.23 31.04 4.77
CA GLY A 59 8.72 31.38 3.43
C GLY A 59 9.53 30.83 2.27
N GLN A 60 10.00 29.60 2.40
CA GLN A 60 10.66 28.87 1.32
C GLN A 60 9.65 28.42 0.25
N VAL A 61 10.16 28.15 -0.96
CA VAL A 61 9.37 27.51 -2.02
C VAL A 61 8.80 26.18 -1.52
N GLY A 62 7.51 26.00 -1.69
CA GLY A 62 6.79 24.76 -1.43
C GLY A 62 6.30 24.13 -2.74
N PRO A 63 5.71 22.92 -2.66
CA PRO A 63 5.29 22.17 -3.84
C PRO A 63 4.10 22.79 -4.59
N THR A 64 3.44 23.79 -4.00
CA THR A 64 2.32 24.52 -4.57
C THR A 64 2.63 25.98 -4.87
N THR A 65 3.86 26.43 -4.60
CA THR A 65 4.30 27.79 -4.93
C THR A 65 4.15 28.02 -6.44
N PRO A 66 3.35 28.99 -6.89
CA PRO A 66 3.14 29.23 -8.30
C PRO A 66 4.46 29.47 -9.06
N HIS A 67 4.49 29.07 -10.32
CA HIS A 67 5.60 29.37 -11.22
C HIS A 67 5.82 30.88 -11.28
N GLU A 68 7.08 31.35 -11.38
CA GLU A 68 7.49 32.75 -11.32
C GLU A 68 7.19 33.48 -10.00
N ALA A 69 6.46 32.90 -9.06
CA ALA A 69 6.28 33.49 -7.74
C ALA A 69 7.59 33.53 -6.96
N ARG A 70 7.77 34.54 -6.13
CA ARG A 70 8.98 34.75 -5.34
C ARG A 70 8.84 34.20 -3.92
N ALA A 71 9.93 33.68 -3.42
CA ALA A 71 10.05 33.18 -2.06
C ALA A 71 11.47 33.45 -1.53
N VAL A 72 11.70 33.21 -0.26
CA VAL A 72 13.03 33.39 0.37
C VAL A 72 14.11 32.58 -0.36
N THR A 73 13.79 31.38 -0.79
CA THR A 73 14.71 30.48 -1.52
C THR A 73 14.69 30.69 -3.04
N SER A 74 13.80 31.53 -3.56
CA SER A 74 13.68 31.81 -5.01
C SER A 74 13.35 33.29 -5.24
N GLN A 75 14.34 34.15 -5.02
CA GLN A 75 14.18 35.60 -5.05
C GLN A 75 13.91 36.17 -6.46
N TYR A 76 14.32 35.44 -7.51
CA TYR A 76 14.16 35.82 -8.91
C TYR A 76 12.93 35.19 -9.57
N GLY A 77 12.18 34.35 -8.85
CA GLY A 77 11.02 33.62 -9.34
C GLY A 77 11.19 32.10 -9.18
N ASN A 78 10.11 31.42 -8.90
CA ASN A 78 10.08 29.96 -8.82
C ASN A 78 10.09 29.36 -10.23
N PHE A 79 11.09 28.55 -10.54
CA PHE A 79 11.22 27.88 -11.84
C PHE A 79 10.54 26.51 -11.89
N GLU A 80 10.08 26.00 -10.73
CA GLU A 80 9.37 24.73 -10.66
C GLU A 80 7.87 24.93 -10.93
N TYR A 81 7.25 23.92 -11.54
CA TYR A 81 5.81 23.92 -11.75
C TYR A 81 5.08 23.40 -10.51
N PRO A 82 4.07 24.13 -10.01
CA PRO A 82 3.34 23.74 -8.83
C PRO A 82 2.46 22.51 -9.07
N PHE A 83 2.24 21.70 -8.04
CA PHE A 83 1.21 20.67 -8.08
C PHE A 83 -0.18 21.29 -8.21
N ASN A 84 -0.99 20.75 -9.12
CA ASN A 84 -2.44 20.92 -9.10
C ASN A 84 -3.02 19.87 -8.16
N LEU A 85 -3.23 20.24 -6.88
CA LEU A 85 -3.66 19.29 -5.84
C LEU A 85 -5.03 18.67 -6.10
N PRO A 86 -6.07 19.39 -6.59
CA PRO A 86 -7.33 18.77 -7.00
C PRO A 86 -7.16 17.70 -8.06
N TYR A 87 -6.31 17.94 -9.06
CA TYR A 87 -6.03 16.96 -10.09
C TYR A 87 -5.25 15.76 -9.55
N LEU A 88 -4.24 16.01 -8.73
CA LEU A 88 -3.47 14.95 -8.06
C LEU A 88 -4.38 14.07 -7.20
N ALA A 89 -5.28 14.66 -6.41
CA ALA A 89 -6.25 13.92 -5.60
C ALA A 89 -7.14 13.02 -6.47
N THR A 90 -7.70 13.57 -7.55
CA THR A 90 -8.57 12.85 -8.47
C THR A 90 -7.83 11.74 -9.20
N ALA A 91 -6.66 12.04 -9.76
CA ALA A 91 -5.82 11.06 -10.46
C ALA A 91 -5.36 9.92 -9.54
N SER A 92 -5.23 10.22 -8.23
CA SER A 92 -4.90 9.23 -7.21
C SER A 92 -6.10 8.41 -6.72
N GLY A 93 -7.34 8.75 -7.11
CA GLY A 93 -8.52 7.96 -6.78
C GLY A 93 -9.39 8.52 -5.66
N ALA A 94 -9.23 9.80 -5.27
CA ALA A 94 -10.19 10.47 -4.40
C ALA A 94 -11.59 10.46 -5.03
N SER A 95 -12.63 10.32 -4.22
CA SER A 95 -14.02 10.26 -4.67
C SER A 95 -14.80 11.56 -4.49
N PHE A 96 -14.25 12.49 -3.69
CA PHE A 96 -14.77 13.85 -3.54
C PHE A 96 -13.61 14.85 -3.58
N VAL A 97 -13.69 15.87 -4.45
CA VAL A 97 -12.63 16.86 -4.62
C VAL A 97 -13.21 18.25 -4.83
N ALA A 98 -12.77 19.22 -4.02
CA ALA A 98 -13.18 20.61 -4.14
C ALA A 98 -12.03 21.57 -3.80
N ARG A 99 -12.15 22.82 -4.27
CA ARG A 99 -11.27 23.94 -3.91
C ARG A 99 -12.09 25.20 -3.70
N TRP A 100 -11.76 25.94 -2.67
CA TRP A 100 -12.31 27.28 -2.40
C TRP A 100 -11.20 28.18 -1.87
N THR A 101 -11.37 29.51 -2.03
CA THR A 101 -10.58 30.45 -1.25
C THR A 101 -11.16 30.57 0.17
N VAL A 102 -10.32 30.97 1.11
CA VAL A 102 -10.72 31.13 2.53
C VAL A 102 -11.88 32.08 2.74
N LEU A 103 -12.12 33.03 1.83
CA LEU A 103 -13.23 33.99 1.94
C LEU A 103 -14.57 33.51 1.34
N HIS A 104 -14.59 32.36 0.67
CA HIS A 104 -15.84 31.72 0.25
C HIS A 104 -16.45 30.89 1.40
N ALA A 105 -16.63 31.51 2.57
CA ALA A 105 -16.95 30.82 3.81
C ALA A 105 -18.21 29.94 3.73
N ARG A 106 -19.28 30.45 3.08
CA ARG A 106 -20.53 29.67 2.92
C ARG A 106 -20.37 28.47 2.03
N GLN A 107 -19.73 28.65 0.87
CA GLN A 107 -19.45 27.55 -0.06
C GLN A 107 -18.54 26.51 0.57
N LEU A 108 -17.52 26.96 1.29
CA LEU A 108 -16.60 26.09 2.02
C LEU A 108 -17.32 25.30 3.12
N GLU A 109 -18.17 25.96 3.92
CA GLU A 109 -18.98 25.30 4.95
C GLU A 109 -19.83 24.16 4.36
N TRP A 110 -20.56 24.45 3.30
CA TRP A 110 -21.42 23.45 2.65
C TRP A 110 -20.61 22.30 2.06
N THR A 111 -19.53 22.63 1.37
CA THR A 111 -18.61 21.62 0.81
C THR A 111 -18.00 20.74 1.90
N LEU A 112 -17.60 21.30 3.03
CA LEU A 112 -17.08 20.53 4.15
C LEU A 112 -18.14 19.60 4.76
N ARG A 113 -19.40 20.06 4.87
CA ARG A 113 -20.52 19.22 5.33
C ARG A 113 -20.73 18.02 4.39
N GLU A 114 -20.73 18.26 3.09
CA GLU A 114 -20.81 17.19 2.08
C GLU A 114 -19.62 16.23 2.18
N ALA A 115 -18.40 16.76 2.24
CA ALA A 115 -17.18 15.97 2.34
C ALA A 115 -17.13 15.04 3.57
N LEU A 116 -17.67 15.51 4.72
CA LEU A 116 -17.69 14.75 5.97
C LEU A 116 -18.64 13.56 5.96
N VAL A 117 -19.67 13.60 5.12
CA VAL A 117 -20.64 12.49 5.00
C VAL A 117 -20.41 11.66 3.74
N HIS A 118 -19.55 12.11 2.84
CA HIS A 118 -19.24 11.42 1.60
C HIS A 118 -18.59 10.07 1.87
N PRO A 119 -19.03 8.97 1.26
CA PRO A 119 -18.41 7.67 1.40
C PRO A 119 -17.12 7.59 0.58
N GLY A 120 -15.97 7.45 1.27
CA GLY A 120 -14.66 7.37 0.67
C GLY A 120 -13.77 8.58 0.96
N PHE A 121 -12.71 8.73 0.17
CA PHE A 121 -11.69 9.75 0.39
C PHE A 121 -12.14 11.12 -0.16
N SER A 122 -12.25 12.09 0.74
CA SER A 122 -12.60 13.46 0.42
C SER A 122 -11.40 14.40 0.55
N PHE A 123 -11.17 15.23 -0.46
CA PHE A 123 -10.13 16.25 -0.48
C PHE A 123 -10.72 17.63 -0.73
N VAL A 124 -10.50 18.55 0.20
CA VAL A 124 -10.91 19.93 0.09
C VAL A 124 -9.68 20.83 0.25
N GLU A 125 -9.33 21.54 -0.81
CA GLU A 125 -8.26 22.52 -0.78
C GLU A 125 -8.81 23.91 -0.46
N VAL A 126 -8.19 24.58 0.50
CA VAL A 126 -8.54 25.93 0.92
C VAL A 126 -7.37 26.84 0.58
N ILE A 127 -7.54 27.66 -0.45
CA ILE A 127 -6.52 28.64 -0.86
C ILE A 127 -6.50 29.79 0.16
N ALA A 128 -5.39 29.90 0.87
CA ALA A 128 -5.17 30.89 1.93
C ALA A 128 -3.70 31.40 1.88
N PRO A 129 -3.29 32.14 0.84
CA PRO A 129 -1.91 32.56 0.68
C PRO A 129 -1.36 33.25 1.93
N CYS A 130 -0.13 32.90 2.30
CA CYS A 130 0.51 33.43 3.49
C CYS A 130 0.71 34.95 3.37
N SER A 131 -0.02 35.73 4.15
CA SER A 131 0.04 37.19 4.11
C SER A 131 1.39 37.76 4.58
N THR A 132 2.11 37.03 5.44
CA THR A 132 3.38 37.47 6.02
C THR A 132 4.61 36.98 5.26
N ALA A 133 4.59 35.78 4.70
CA ALA A 133 5.73 35.21 4.00
C ALA A 133 5.55 35.28 2.47
N TYR A 134 4.49 34.66 1.92
CA TYR A 134 4.27 34.63 0.47
C TYR A 134 3.97 36.03 -0.12
N ALA A 135 2.96 36.72 0.42
CA ALA A 135 2.55 38.02 -0.11
C ALA A 135 3.62 39.11 0.01
N ARG A 136 4.55 38.99 0.97
CA ARG A 136 5.66 39.93 1.12
C ARG A 136 6.60 39.98 -0.08
N TRP A 137 6.80 38.85 -0.72
CA TRP A 137 7.72 38.70 -1.86
C TRP A 137 7.02 38.89 -3.20
N ASN A 138 5.71 38.77 -3.23
CA ASN A 138 4.90 38.83 -4.46
C ASN A 138 4.19 40.17 -4.61
N PRO A 139 3.69 40.52 -5.81
CA PRO A 139 3.18 41.86 -6.11
C PRO A 139 2.14 42.39 -5.16
N GLU A 140 1.30 41.50 -4.63
CA GLU A 140 0.19 41.83 -3.74
C GLU A 140 0.65 42.47 -2.42
N GLY A 141 1.85 42.12 -1.95
CA GLY A 141 2.42 42.63 -0.71
C GLY A 141 3.75 43.38 -0.84
N ARG A 142 4.31 43.46 -2.07
CA ARG A 142 5.63 44.04 -2.29
C ARG A 142 5.67 45.53 -1.91
N GLY A 143 6.65 45.86 -1.08
CA GLY A 143 6.83 47.25 -0.62
C GLY A 143 5.91 47.67 0.53
N LEU A 144 5.10 46.76 1.07
CA LEU A 144 4.33 47.01 2.26
C LEU A 144 5.20 46.86 3.51
N ASP A 145 5.02 47.79 4.44
CA ASP A 145 5.56 47.70 5.77
C ASP A 145 5.05 46.42 6.47
N PRO A 146 5.91 45.61 7.11
CA PRO A 146 5.50 44.39 7.83
C PRO A 146 4.36 44.59 8.82
N GLU A 147 4.29 45.76 9.50
CA GLU A 147 3.19 46.09 10.40
C GLU A 147 1.88 46.32 9.68
N LYS A 148 1.93 46.85 8.45
CA LYS A 148 0.74 47.07 7.61
C LYS A 148 0.30 45.79 6.92
N LEU A 149 1.19 44.83 6.70
CA LEU A 149 0.88 43.55 6.06
C LEU A 149 -0.19 42.76 6.86
N GLY A 150 -0.04 42.70 8.17
CA GLY A 150 -1.02 42.06 9.06
C GLY A 150 -2.42 42.69 8.99
N ARG A 151 -2.51 44.01 8.92
CA ARG A 151 -3.78 44.75 8.77
C ARG A 151 -4.38 44.58 7.37
N ARG A 152 -3.57 44.39 6.35
CA ARG A 152 -3.99 44.20 4.95
C ARG A 152 -4.17 42.73 4.55
N GLY A 153 -3.97 41.79 5.45
CA GLY A 153 -4.19 40.38 5.15
C GLY A 153 -5.56 40.09 4.57
N LEU A 154 -6.59 40.76 5.08
CA LEU A 154 -7.95 40.67 4.54
C LEU A 154 -8.07 41.25 3.11
N GLU A 155 -7.37 42.32 2.80
CA GLU A 155 -7.38 42.92 1.45
C GLU A 155 -6.67 41.96 0.45
N ILE A 156 -5.60 41.36 0.87
CA ILE A 156 -4.89 40.33 0.09
C ILE A 156 -5.81 39.14 -0.17
N MET A 157 -6.49 38.65 0.85
CA MET A 157 -7.47 37.55 0.70
C MET A 157 -8.63 37.95 -0.22
N LYS A 158 -9.13 39.18 -0.14
CA LYS A 158 -10.14 39.70 -1.08
C LYS A 158 -9.64 39.74 -2.51
N TYR A 159 -8.37 40.07 -2.73
CA TYR A 159 -7.76 39.97 -4.07
C TYR A 159 -7.86 38.56 -4.61
N TYR A 160 -7.47 37.54 -3.83
CA TYR A 160 -7.57 36.15 -4.25
C TYR A 160 -9.01 35.70 -4.47
N GLN A 161 -9.96 36.16 -3.65
CA GLN A 161 -11.37 35.92 -3.90
C GLN A 161 -11.85 36.54 -5.23
N LYS A 162 -11.36 37.74 -5.57
CA LYS A 162 -11.71 38.42 -6.82
C LYS A 162 -11.20 37.70 -8.06
N VAL A 163 -10.01 37.10 -7.99
CA VAL A 163 -9.43 36.32 -9.10
C VAL A 163 -9.92 34.86 -9.10
N GLY A 164 -10.65 34.47 -8.07
CA GLY A 164 -11.33 33.18 -8.00
C GLY A 164 -12.45 33.11 -9.04
N LYS A 165 -12.48 32.03 -9.80
CA LYS A 165 -13.50 31.76 -10.81
C LYS A 165 -14.20 30.46 -10.46
N THR A 166 -15.40 30.57 -9.92
CA THR A 166 -16.22 29.39 -9.60
C THR A 166 -16.71 28.76 -10.90
N VAL A 167 -16.48 27.47 -11.03
CA VAL A 167 -16.91 26.66 -12.18
C VAL A 167 -17.63 25.40 -11.69
N HIS A 168 -18.63 24.98 -12.46
CA HIS A 168 -19.37 23.76 -12.21
C HIS A 168 -19.04 22.73 -13.29
N GLY A 169 -18.76 21.47 -12.87
CA GLY A 169 -18.50 20.38 -13.78
C GLY A 169 -17.17 20.47 -14.55
N THR A 170 -16.26 21.34 -14.13
CA THR A 170 -14.92 21.43 -14.72
C THR A 170 -14.09 20.24 -14.30
N HIS A 171 -13.39 19.65 -15.27
CA HIS A 171 -12.48 18.53 -14.98
C HIS A 171 -11.35 19.02 -14.07
N PRO A 172 -10.96 18.25 -13.04
CA PRO A 172 -9.92 18.64 -12.06
C PRO A 172 -8.56 19.01 -12.68
N LYS A 173 -8.22 18.47 -13.85
CA LYS A 173 -7.01 18.87 -14.59
C LYS A 173 -6.97 20.36 -14.91
N ASP A 174 -8.13 20.97 -15.10
CA ASP A 174 -8.28 22.36 -15.43
C ASP A 174 -8.39 23.29 -14.19
N ALA A 175 -8.33 22.68 -12.99
CA ALA A 175 -8.31 23.37 -11.70
C ALA A 175 -6.92 23.98 -11.44
N HIS A 176 -6.57 25.01 -12.20
CA HIS A 176 -5.25 25.64 -12.13
C HIS A 176 -5.26 26.97 -11.36
N VAL A 177 -4.07 27.40 -11.00
CA VAL A 177 -3.76 28.75 -10.54
C VAL A 177 -2.89 29.37 -11.62
N LYS A 178 -3.42 30.38 -12.33
CA LYS A 178 -2.69 31.08 -13.39
C LYS A 178 -1.94 32.27 -12.84
N VAL A 179 -0.71 32.42 -13.30
CA VAL A 179 0.12 33.61 -13.06
C VAL A 179 0.44 34.30 -14.38
N ASN A 180 0.68 35.61 -14.31
CA ASN A 180 1.23 36.36 -15.43
C ASN A 180 2.78 36.33 -15.38
N GLU A 181 3.43 36.98 -16.38
CA GLU A 181 4.88 37.06 -16.49
C GLU A 181 5.57 37.74 -15.28
N LYS A 182 4.82 38.42 -14.43
CA LYS A 182 5.31 39.08 -13.21
C LYS A 182 5.15 38.24 -11.96
N GLY A 183 4.61 37.00 -12.09
CA GLY A 183 4.30 36.11 -10.97
C GLY A 183 3.01 36.48 -10.20
N GLU A 184 2.16 37.38 -10.75
CA GLU A 184 0.89 37.72 -10.14
C GLU A 184 -0.16 36.66 -10.46
N ILE A 185 -0.89 36.21 -9.44
CA ILE A 185 -2.02 35.28 -9.64
C ILE A 185 -3.16 36.05 -10.29
N ILE A 186 -3.57 35.64 -11.48
CA ILE A 186 -4.62 36.31 -12.27
C ILE A 186 -5.91 35.50 -12.35
N GLU A 187 -5.87 34.21 -12.06
CA GLU A 187 -7.04 33.33 -12.04
C GLU A 187 -6.82 32.14 -11.10
N ILE A 188 -7.80 31.83 -10.30
CA ILE A 188 -7.89 30.62 -9.49
C ILE A 188 -9.18 29.91 -9.87
N ILE A 189 -9.08 28.70 -10.43
CA ILE A 189 -10.26 27.89 -10.70
C ILE A 189 -10.68 27.19 -9.40
N GLU A 190 -11.92 27.41 -8.99
CA GLU A 190 -12.48 26.89 -7.74
C GLU A 190 -13.88 26.31 -7.94
N GLY A 191 -14.33 25.48 -7.01
CA GLY A 191 -15.60 24.79 -7.03
C GLY A 191 -15.51 23.36 -6.56
N LYS A 192 -16.60 22.62 -6.72
CA LYS A 192 -16.63 21.17 -6.55
C LYS A 192 -16.31 20.51 -7.90
N PHE A 193 -15.21 19.79 -7.98
CA PHE A 193 -14.68 19.18 -9.22
C PHE A 193 -15.10 17.73 -9.37
N LEU A 194 -15.28 17.02 -8.26
CA LEU A 194 -15.62 15.60 -8.25
C LEU A 194 -16.53 15.31 -7.06
N ASP A 195 -17.57 14.55 -7.33
CA ASP A 195 -18.48 13.98 -6.34
C ASP A 195 -18.98 12.65 -6.91
N ASP A 196 -18.19 11.59 -6.68
CA ASP A 196 -18.41 10.25 -7.23
C ASP A 196 -18.45 9.25 -6.06
N PRO A 197 -19.62 9.11 -5.39
CA PRO A 197 -19.73 8.24 -4.23
C PRO A 197 -19.47 6.80 -4.61
N ARG A 198 -18.39 6.26 -4.09
CA ARG A 198 -17.95 4.87 -4.29
C ARG A 198 -17.83 4.18 -2.94
N PRO A 199 -18.05 2.85 -2.90
CA PRO A 199 -17.79 2.10 -1.69
C PRO A 199 -16.36 2.34 -1.18
N ASP A 200 -16.23 2.65 0.09
CA ASP A 200 -14.95 2.80 0.74
C ASP A 200 -14.20 1.46 0.89
N LEU A 201 -12.97 1.51 1.36
CA LEU A 201 -12.13 0.32 1.55
C LEU A 201 -12.78 -0.70 2.51
N LYS A 202 -13.48 -0.25 3.57
CA LYS A 202 -14.20 -1.13 4.53
C LYS A 202 -15.26 -1.96 3.81
N ALA A 203 -16.10 -1.31 3.01
CA ALA A 203 -17.15 -1.98 2.24
C ALA A 203 -16.57 -2.94 1.18
N ALA A 204 -15.42 -2.58 0.58
CA ALA A 204 -14.72 -3.45 -0.36
C ALA A 204 -14.16 -4.69 0.33
N ILE A 205 -13.49 -4.54 1.47
CA ILE A 205 -12.97 -5.65 2.30
C ILE A 205 -14.14 -6.53 2.75
N GLY A 206 -15.22 -5.96 3.28
CA GLY A 206 -16.38 -6.72 3.75
C GLY A 206 -17.00 -7.61 2.66
N ARG A 207 -17.08 -7.12 1.42
CA ARG A 207 -17.55 -7.96 0.29
C ARG A 207 -16.58 -9.11 -0.01
N GLN A 208 -15.29 -8.85 0.01
CA GLN A 208 -14.26 -9.87 -0.23
C GLN A 208 -14.27 -10.93 0.88
N THR A 209 -14.38 -10.50 2.15
CA THR A 209 -14.46 -11.40 3.30
C THR A 209 -15.70 -12.28 3.21
N ALA A 210 -16.88 -11.71 2.93
CA ALA A 210 -18.12 -12.50 2.78
C ALA A 210 -18.04 -13.51 1.63
N GLN A 211 -17.36 -13.14 0.53
CA GLN A 211 -17.12 -14.08 -0.57
C GLN A 211 -16.15 -15.19 -0.16
N ALA A 212 -15.07 -14.85 0.53
CA ALA A 212 -14.10 -15.82 1.04
C ALA A 212 -14.74 -16.79 2.04
N GLU A 213 -15.61 -16.30 2.94
CA GLU A 213 -16.37 -17.14 3.88
C GLU A 213 -17.28 -18.13 3.16
N LYS A 214 -18.00 -17.70 2.11
CA LYS A 214 -18.83 -18.59 1.31
C LYS A 214 -18.02 -19.70 0.64
N LEU A 215 -16.87 -19.36 0.06
CA LEU A 215 -15.98 -20.33 -0.57
C LEU A 215 -15.40 -21.29 0.47
N TRP A 216 -15.00 -20.78 1.63
CA TRP A 216 -14.52 -21.60 2.75
C TRP A 216 -15.57 -22.58 3.27
N GLN A 217 -16.82 -22.15 3.43
CA GLN A 217 -17.90 -23.05 3.86
C GLN A 217 -18.18 -24.13 2.81
N ALA A 218 -18.16 -23.78 1.52
CA ALA A 218 -18.34 -24.76 0.45
C ALA A 218 -17.20 -25.80 0.44
N GLU A 219 -15.95 -25.36 0.63
CA GLU A 219 -14.78 -26.23 0.70
C GLU A 219 -14.82 -27.11 1.97
N LYS A 220 -15.18 -26.53 3.10
CA LYS A 220 -15.35 -27.25 4.37
C LYS A 220 -16.39 -28.37 4.25
N ASN A 221 -17.55 -28.09 3.67
CA ASN A 221 -18.59 -29.09 3.46
C ASN A 221 -18.08 -30.23 2.55
N THR A 222 -17.28 -29.88 1.54
CA THR A 222 -16.66 -30.87 0.64
C THR A 222 -15.62 -31.71 1.39
N LEU A 223 -14.84 -31.11 2.29
CA LEU A 223 -13.85 -31.82 3.12
C LEU A 223 -14.51 -32.75 4.14
N GLU A 224 -15.60 -32.29 4.78
CA GLU A 224 -16.35 -33.11 5.76
C GLU A 224 -17.06 -34.30 5.11
N SER A 225 -17.39 -34.21 3.81
CA SER A 225 -18.00 -35.32 3.05
C SER A 225 -16.98 -36.35 2.54
N ARG A 226 -15.69 -36.10 2.69
CA ARG A 226 -14.65 -37.08 2.32
C ARG A 226 -14.51 -38.15 3.40
N PRO A 227 -14.23 -39.42 3.02
CA PRO A 227 -13.97 -40.46 4.00
C PRO A 227 -12.87 -40.01 4.96
N GLN A 228 -13.17 -39.99 6.25
CA GLN A 228 -12.15 -39.70 7.25
C GLN A 228 -11.12 -40.81 7.23
N LEU A 229 -9.91 -40.52 6.86
CA LEU A 229 -8.77 -41.41 7.09
C LEU A 229 -8.62 -41.57 8.62
N PRO A 230 -8.31 -42.81 9.10
CA PRO A 230 -8.13 -43.03 10.51
C PRO A 230 -7.06 -42.09 11.07
N SER A 231 -7.46 -41.23 12.01
CA SER A 231 -6.54 -40.34 12.69
C SER A 231 -5.47 -41.16 13.40
N ARG A 232 -4.24 -41.02 13.02
CA ARG A 232 -3.12 -41.56 13.79
C ARG A 232 -2.91 -40.65 14.99
N THR A 233 -3.36 -41.07 16.16
CA THR A 233 -3.02 -40.45 17.44
C THR A 233 -1.58 -40.79 17.83
N SER A 234 -0.61 -40.27 17.09
CA SER A 234 0.79 -40.31 17.49
C SER A 234 1.22 -38.92 17.89
N THR A 235 1.70 -38.77 19.11
CA THR A 235 2.42 -37.57 19.54
C THR A 235 3.62 -37.43 18.60
N ILE A 236 3.54 -36.49 17.67
CA ILE A 236 4.63 -36.22 16.73
C ILE A 236 5.52 -35.19 17.38
N ALA A 237 6.73 -35.60 17.78
CA ALA A 237 7.79 -34.66 18.08
C ALA A 237 8.00 -33.75 16.87
N ARG A 238 8.45 -32.52 17.10
CA ARG A 238 8.71 -31.53 16.04
C ARG A 238 9.40 -32.20 14.83
N THR A 239 8.70 -32.18 13.70
CA THR A 239 9.18 -32.69 12.42
C THR A 239 9.44 -31.52 11.49
N GLU A 240 10.60 -31.46 10.88
CA GLU A 240 11.02 -30.39 9.99
C GLU A 240 11.26 -30.94 8.58
N VAL A 241 10.53 -30.41 7.60
CA VAL A 241 10.59 -30.84 6.21
C VAL A 241 11.10 -29.71 5.33
N GLN A 242 12.20 -29.93 4.62
CA GLN A 242 12.74 -29.02 3.60
C GLN A 242 12.39 -29.55 2.21
N LEU A 243 11.77 -28.69 1.38
CA LEU A 243 11.58 -29.00 -0.03
C LEU A 243 12.43 -28.06 -0.87
N GLY A 244 13.04 -28.58 -1.95
CA GLY A 244 13.90 -27.79 -2.82
C GLY A 244 13.85 -28.23 -4.27
N GLY A 245 13.83 -27.26 -5.19
CA GLY A 245 13.77 -27.50 -6.63
C GLY A 245 13.81 -26.19 -7.42
N PHE A 246 13.22 -26.20 -8.61
CA PHE A 246 13.06 -25.05 -9.46
C PHE A 246 11.61 -24.51 -9.41
N GLY A 247 11.45 -23.24 -9.75
CA GLY A 247 10.14 -22.63 -9.96
C GLY A 247 9.37 -23.36 -11.08
N GLY A 248 8.16 -23.81 -10.79
CA GLY A 248 7.33 -24.61 -11.70
C GLY A 248 7.21 -26.09 -11.32
N GLN A 249 8.13 -26.65 -10.53
CA GLN A 249 8.10 -28.05 -10.08
C GLN A 249 7.11 -28.36 -8.93
N GLY A 250 6.25 -27.40 -8.58
CA GLY A 250 5.26 -27.63 -7.51
C GLY A 250 5.82 -27.66 -6.08
N ILE A 251 7.09 -27.32 -5.87
CA ILE A 251 7.78 -27.34 -4.55
C ILE A 251 7.03 -26.56 -3.47
N ILE A 252 6.54 -25.37 -3.82
CA ILE A 252 5.80 -24.52 -2.91
C ILE A 252 4.41 -25.13 -2.60
N SER A 253 3.74 -25.63 -3.65
CA SER A 253 2.43 -26.27 -3.52
C SER A 253 2.51 -27.54 -2.68
N ALA A 254 3.53 -28.36 -2.89
CA ALA A 254 3.77 -29.58 -2.11
C ALA A 254 3.97 -29.27 -0.60
N GLY A 255 4.81 -28.29 -0.28
CA GLY A 255 5.01 -27.86 1.11
C GLY A 255 3.72 -27.35 1.76
N ARG A 256 2.94 -26.56 1.02
CA ARG A 256 1.66 -26.06 1.49
C ARG A 256 0.64 -27.19 1.74
N ILE A 257 0.57 -28.17 0.83
CA ILE A 257 -0.31 -29.35 0.98
C ILE A 257 0.08 -30.14 2.22
N ILE A 258 1.37 -30.39 2.45
CA ILE A 258 1.86 -31.10 3.65
C ILE A 258 1.45 -30.36 4.92
N GLY A 259 1.70 -29.04 5.00
CA GLY A 259 1.32 -28.24 6.16
C GLY A 259 -0.18 -28.21 6.39
N GLN A 260 -0.99 -28.05 5.33
CA GLN A 260 -2.44 -28.10 5.43
C GLN A 260 -2.96 -29.48 5.86
N ALA A 261 -2.38 -30.55 5.35
CA ALA A 261 -2.76 -31.90 5.73
C ALA A 261 -2.54 -32.14 7.23
N ALA A 262 -1.37 -31.79 7.74
CA ALA A 262 -1.06 -31.89 9.16
C ALA A 262 -2.02 -31.07 10.05
N ALA A 263 -2.29 -29.82 9.65
CA ALA A 263 -3.15 -28.95 10.45
C ALA A 263 -4.65 -29.34 10.38
N ILE A 264 -5.15 -29.70 9.19
CA ILE A 264 -6.57 -29.95 8.98
C ILE A 264 -6.98 -31.36 9.39
N TYR A 265 -6.20 -32.36 8.97
CA TYR A 265 -6.57 -33.78 9.18
C TYR A 265 -6.00 -34.33 10.48
N ASP A 266 -4.71 -34.07 10.77
CA ASP A 266 -4.06 -34.60 11.96
C ASP A 266 -4.21 -33.71 13.20
N LYS A 267 -4.76 -32.50 13.02
CA LYS A 267 -4.98 -31.51 14.11
C LYS A 267 -3.68 -31.10 14.82
N LEU A 268 -2.58 -31.08 14.09
CA LEU A 268 -1.26 -30.70 14.57
C LEU A 268 -1.01 -29.21 14.29
N GLU A 269 -0.10 -28.61 15.05
CA GLU A 269 0.46 -27.32 14.71
C GLU A 269 1.33 -27.45 13.45
N ALA A 270 1.13 -26.55 12.47
CA ALA A 270 1.92 -26.53 11.26
C ALA A 270 2.32 -25.10 10.87
N CYS A 271 3.59 -24.92 10.54
CA CYS A 271 4.12 -23.68 10.01
C CYS A 271 4.75 -23.91 8.65
N PHE A 272 4.37 -23.08 7.68
CA PHE A 272 4.87 -23.12 6.32
C PHE A 272 5.58 -21.83 5.96
N THR A 273 6.80 -21.92 5.44
CA THR A 273 7.54 -20.80 4.89
C THR A 273 8.05 -21.12 3.49
N GLN A 274 8.26 -20.09 2.68
CA GLN A 274 8.68 -20.26 1.28
C GLN A 274 9.78 -19.26 0.93
N SER A 275 10.64 -19.67 0.00
CA SER A 275 11.74 -18.87 -0.52
C SER A 275 11.79 -19.01 -2.04
N TYR A 276 11.91 -17.90 -2.73
CA TYR A 276 12.08 -17.83 -4.19
C TYR A 276 13.43 -17.21 -4.52
N GLY A 277 14.04 -17.68 -5.61
CA GLY A 277 15.10 -16.94 -6.26
C GLY A 277 14.56 -15.67 -6.95
N PRO A 278 15.42 -14.72 -7.34
CA PRO A 278 15.02 -13.49 -8.04
C PRO A 278 14.43 -13.73 -9.44
N GLU A 279 14.53 -14.92 -9.97
CA GLU A 279 14.09 -15.29 -11.32
C GLU A 279 12.63 -15.78 -11.31
N ALA A 280 11.82 -15.28 -12.23
CA ALA A 280 10.40 -15.58 -12.32
C ALA A 280 10.07 -17.03 -12.75
N ARG A 281 10.99 -17.70 -13.46
CA ARG A 281 10.94 -19.14 -13.85
C ARG A 281 12.34 -19.72 -13.87
N GLY A 282 12.46 -21.02 -13.49
CA GLY A 282 13.76 -21.72 -13.49
C GLY A 282 14.71 -21.36 -12.36
N GLY A 283 14.39 -20.34 -11.54
CA GLY A 283 15.16 -19.98 -10.35
C GLY A 283 14.96 -20.98 -9.22
N ALA A 284 15.92 -21.01 -8.27
CA ALA A 284 15.85 -21.88 -7.11
C ALA A 284 14.60 -21.57 -6.27
N ALA A 285 13.77 -22.57 -6.04
CA ALA A 285 12.60 -22.50 -5.16
C ALA A 285 12.78 -23.43 -3.97
N GLY A 286 12.36 -22.98 -2.80
CA GLY A 286 12.37 -23.79 -1.59
C GLY A 286 11.14 -23.55 -0.75
N SER A 287 10.66 -24.57 -0.07
CA SER A 287 9.65 -24.43 0.97
C SER A 287 10.04 -25.24 2.20
N GLN A 288 9.58 -24.77 3.34
CA GLN A 288 9.86 -25.34 4.63
C GLN A 288 8.55 -25.60 5.36
N VAL A 289 8.43 -26.76 5.96
CA VAL A 289 7.26 -27.12 6.77
C VAL A 289 7.73 -27.62 8.13
N ILE A 290 7.17 -27.07 9.17
CA ILE A 290 7.34 -27.55 10.55
C ILE A 290 6.00 -28.11 11.00
N ILE A 291 6.02 -29.31 11.55
CA ILE A 291 4.82 -29.98 12.09
C ILE A 291 5.15 -30.37 13.53
N SER A 292 4.25 -30.10 14.48
CA SER A 292 4.46 -30.37 15.89
C SER A 292 3.14 -30.62 16.62
N SER A 293 3.20 -31.43 17.68
CA SER A 293 2.11 -31.50 18.65
C SER A 293 2.08 -30.29 19.59
N ASP A 294 3.21 -29.59 19.73
CA ASP A 294 3.37 -28.41 20.59
C ASP A 294 3.35 -27.11 19.76
N PRO A 295 3.02 -25.96 20.37
CA PRO A 295 3.04 -24.67 19.70
C PRO A 295 4.37 -24.35 19.02
N ILE A 296 4.33 -23.87 17.77
CA ILE A 296 5.51 -23.53 16.98
C ILE A 296 5.82 -22.04 17.18
N HIS A 297 6.80 -21.71 18.02
CA HIS A 297 7.22 -20.33 18.31
C HIS A 297 8.26 -19.76 17.33
N HIS A 298 8.89 -20.62 16.51
CA HIS A 298 9.91 -20.21 15.56
C HIS A 298 9.63 -20.79 14.17
N PRO A 299 9.39 -19.95 13.14
CA PRO A 299 8.89 -20.37 11.84
C PRO A 299 9.97 -20.94 10.89
N HIS A 300 11.23 -20.96 11.28
CA HIS A 300 12.32 -21.48 10.46
C HIS A 300 12.81 -22.85 10.94
N LEU A 301 13.27 -23.64 9.97
CA LEU A 301 13.90 -24.93 10.28
C LEU A 301 15.15 -24.71 11.12
N ILE A 302 15.35 -25.57 12.11
CA ILE A 302 16.58 -25.65 12.89
C ILE A 302 17.46 -26.71 12.25
N GLN A 303 16.92 -27.92 12.06
CA GLN A 303 17.62 -29.04 11.46
C GLN A 303 16.60 -29.99 10.80
N PRO A 304 16.45 -29.94 9.48
CA PRO A 304 15.47 -30.76 8.77
C PRO A 304 15.66 -32.27 9.06
N THR A 305 14.55 -32.93 9.36
CA THR A 305 14.49 -34.38 9.54
C THR A 305 14.11 -35.13 8.27
N SER A 306 13.46 -34.39 7.34
CA SER A 306 13.06 -34.93 6.03
C SER A 306 13.31 -33.91 4.93
N MET A 307 13.71 -34.35 3.77
CA MET A 307 13.90 -33.49 2.59
C MET A 307 13.27 -34.11 1.35
N ILE A 308 12.69 -33.22 0.51
CA ILE A 308 12.19 -33.57 -0.83
C ILE A 308 12.94 -32.67 -1.83
N ILE A 309 13.78 -33.28 -2.66
CA ILE A 309 14.70 -32.56 -3.53
C ILE A 309 14.44 -32.94 -5.00
N MET A 310 14.09 -31.94 -5.79
CA MET A 310 13.68 -32.05 -7.18
C MET A 310 14.70 -31.47 -8.18
N SER A 311 15.89 -31.05 -7.73
CA SER A 311 16.93 -30.56 -8.61
C SER A 311 18.32 -30.74 -8.03
N GLN A 312 19.35 -30.89 -8.91
CA GLN A 312 20.75 -31.05 -8.49
C GLN A 312 21.25 -29.83 -7.69
N GLY A 313 20.84 -28.63 -8.06
CA GLY A 313 21.20 -27.41 -7.32
C GLY A 313 20.61 -27.36 -5.89
N ALA A 314 19.39 -27.84 -5.73
CA ALA A 314 18.77 -27.97 -4.42
C ALA A 314 19.44 -29.07 -3.58
N PHE A 315 19.86 -30.18 -4.22
CA PHE A 315 20.63 -31.24 -3.57
C PHE A 315 21.91 -30.68 -2.95
N ALA A 316 22.71 -29.99 -3.74
CA ALA A 316 23.99 -29.43 -3.28
C ALA A 316 23.77 -28.38 -2.14
N LYS A 317 22.70 -27.65 -2.21
CA LYS A 317 22.39 -26.57 -1.25
C LYS A 317 21.85 -27.09 0.08
N TYR A 318 20.88 -28.00 0.07
CA TYR A 318 20.12 -28.36 1.26
C TYR A 318 20.52 -29.65 1.94
N VAL A 319 20.93 -30.70 1.17
CA VAL A 319 21.24 -32.02 1.73
C VAL A 319 22.33 -32.02 2.80
N PRO A 320 23.34 -31.13 2.76
CA PRO A 320 24.32 -31.05 3.85
C PRO A 320 23.72 -30.73 5.22
N SER A 321 22.54 -30.05 5.27
CA SER A 321 21.85 -29.66 6.51
C SER A 321 20.84 -30.71 7.04
N LEU A 322 20.63 -31.82 6.32
CA LEU A 322 19.72 -32.88 6.77
C LEU A 322 20.28 -33.58 8.03
N SER A 323 19.41 -33.81 8.99
CA SER A 323 19.76 -34.49 10.24
C SER A 323 20.38 -35.86 9.99
N PRO A 324 21.32 -36.33 10.81
CA PRO A 324 21.72 -37.73 10.84
C PRO A 324 20.51 -38.65 11.07
N GLY A 325 20.38 -39.73 10.33
CA GLY A 325 19.22 -40.60 10.36
C GLY A 325 17.98 -40.02 9.62
N GLY A 326 18.10 -38.84 9.02
CA GLY A 326 17.03 -38.20 8.26
C GLY A 326 16.66 -38.94 6.97
N VAL A 327 15.52 -38.55 6.40
CA VAL A 327 14.95 -39.09 5.18
C VAL A 327 15.10 -38.11 4.02
N LEU A 328 15.66 -38.57 2.92
CA LEU A 328 15.80 -37.82 1.68
C LEU A 328 14.98 -38.48 0.56
N LEU A 329 14.03 -37.73 0.00
CA LEU A 329 13.36 -38.14 -1.25
C LEU A 329 13.93 -37.30 -2.39
N ILE A 330 14.27 -37.92 -3.48
CA ILE A 330 14.78 -37.27 -4.69
C ILE A 330 13.94 -37.60 -5.91
N ASP A 331 13.87 -36.68 -6.86
CA ASP A 331 13.48 -37.01 -8.23
C ASP A 331 14.65 -37.65 -8.93
N GLU A 332 14.64 -38.98 -9.15
CA GLU A 332 15.74 -39.73 -9.73
C GLU A 332 16.04 -39.36 -11.19
N GLY A 333 15.07 -38.71 -11.88
CA GLY A 333 15.29 -38.19 -13.22
C GLY A 333 16.04 -36.85 -13.25
N MET A 334 16.06 -36.14 -12.12
CA MET A 334 16.58 -34.75 -12.01
C MET A 334 17.78 -34.64 -11.05
N VAL A 335 18.00 -35.63 -10.22
CA VAL A 335 19.03 -35.61 -9.18
C VAL A 335 19.92 -36.88 -9.28
N ALA A 336 21.19 -36.69 -9.59
CA ALA A 336 22.17 -37.75 -9.55
C ALA A 336 22.81 -37.83 -8.16
N LEU A 337 22.78 -39.01 -7.54
CA LEU A 337 23.46 -39.28 -6.27
C LEU A 337 24.96 -39.46 -6.49
N PRO A 338 25.82 -38.75 -5.75
CA PRO A 338 27.27 -39.05 -5.73
C PRO A 338 27.52 -40.46 -5.17
N PRO A 339 28.59 -41.15 -5.62
CA PRO A 339 28.90 -42.48 -5.15
C PRO A 339 29.13 -42.58 -3.63
N ASP A 340 29.56 -41.48 -3.02
CA ASP A 340 29.88 -41.33 -1.60
C ASP A 340 28.87 -40.48 -0.86
N HIS A 341 27.61 -40.43 -1.35
CA HIS A 341 26.57 -39.66 -0.64
C HIS A 341 26.39 -40.18 0.78
N ARG A 342 25.97 -39.31 1.66
CA ARG A 342 25.83 -39.49 3.11
C ARG A 342 25.25 -40.86 3.51
N PRO A 343 26.07 -41.75 4.10
CA PRO A 343 25.61 -43.11 4.49
C PRO A 343 24.74 -43.10 5.75
N ASP A 344 24.68 -41.95 6.44
CA ASP A 344 23.93 -41.77 7.69
C ASP A 344 22.47 -41.34 7.46
N ILE A 345 22.02 -41.24 6.21
CA ILE A 345 20.63 -40.89 5.86
C ILE A 345 19.97 -41.98 5.02
N THR A 346 18.65 -42.03 5.06
CA THR A 346 17.86 -42.92 4.22
C THR A 346 17.40 -42.20 2.97
N THR A 347 17.80 -42.68 1.78
CA THR A 347 17.45 -42.04 0.51
C THR A 347 16.48 -42.88 -0.31
N TYR A 348 15.44 -42.24 -0.85
CA TYR A 348 14.48 -42.84 -1.77
C TYR A 348 14.45 -42.05 -3.08
N GLY A 349 14.51 -42.74 -4.20
CA GLY A 349 14.31 -42.17 -5.54
C GLY A 349 12.86 -42.37 -6.01
N ILE A 350 12.28 -41.35 -6.59
CA ILE A 350 10.96 -41.40 -7.21
C ILE A 350 11.06 -40.68 -8.57
N PRO A 351 10.57 -41.26 -9.68
CA PRO A 351 10.56 -40.57 -10.98
C PRO A 351 9.41 -39.56 -11.06
N ALA A 352 9.43 -38.56 -10.15
CA ALA A 352 8.28 -37.65 -9.91
C ALA A 352 7.95 -36.79 -11.14
N THR A 353 8.95 -36.26 -11.83
CA THR A 353 8.76 -35.47 -13.06
C THR A 353 8.14 -36.36 -14.16
N GLN A 354 8.62 -37.57 -14.36
CA GLN A 354 8.08 -38.48 -15.36
C GLN A 354 6.63 -38.88 -15.06
N ILE A 355 6.30 -39.12 -13.80
CA ILE A 355 4.90 -39.39 -13.36
C ILE A 355 4.00 -38.21 -13.64
N ALA A 356 4.45 -36.98 -13.36
CA ALA A 356 3.69 -35.77 -13.62
C ALA A 356 3.42 -35.56 -15.12
N GLU A 357 4.41 -35.75 -15.96
CA GLU A 357 4.29 -35.67 -17.42
C GLU A 357 3.27 -36.70 -17.96
N GLN A 358 3.33 -37.93 -17.50
CA GLN A 358 2.39 -38.99 -17.87
C GLN A 358 0.96 -38.69 -17.42
N ALA A 359 0.79 -38.00 -16.30
CA ALA A 359 -0.52 -37.53 -15.79
C ALA A 359 -1.03 -36.27 -16.49
N GLY A 360 -0.30 -35.75 -17.49
CA GLY A 360 -0.69 -34.55 -18.24
C GLY A 360 -0.52 -33.21 -17.45
N SER A 361 0.28 -33.22 -16.41
CA SER A 361 0.67 -32.02 -15.65
C SER A 361 2.10 -31.64 -16.09
N SER A 362 2.22 -30.50 -16.76
CA SER A 362 3.53 -29.94 -17.16
C SER A 362 3.93 -28.80 -16.23
#